data_8521b8ba3a5d21360619cebc8250c648
#
_entry.id   8521b8ba3a5d21360619cebc8250c648
#
_cell.length_a   1.000
_cell.length_b   1.000
_cell.length_c   1.000
_cell.angle_alpha   90.00
_cell.angle_beta   90.00
_cell.angle_gamma   90.00
#
_symmetry.space_group_name_H-M   'P 1'
#
loop_
_entity.id
_entity.type
_entity.pdbx_description
1 polymer ?
#
loop_
_entity_poly.entity_id
_entity_poly.type
_entity_poly.pdbx_seq_one_letter_code
_entity_poly.pdbx_strand_id
1 'polypeptide(L)'
;MSAELLQAMRQSIIDGAPDTARSLAESGMQAGLAPLTAIQEGYVPGISYVGEQFGLRHMFLPDMVASAEAMKAAMGVLEPELKRLGTERPSAGTVVLGTAKGDIHEIGKTLVGTLLGANGFQVHDLGVDVPPEKFAAVAREVGAHIVGVSALLTTTMKWQKGVVEFFDREGLRPQVKVIIGGAPVTRQWAEEIRADGFAKDAMSAVSLVQGLLARTPALCKG
;
A
#
# COMPACT_ATOMS: atom_id res chain seq x y z
N MET A 1 7.11 26.31 -17.61
CA MET A 1 6.31 26.45 -16.34
C MET A 1 5.70 25.11 -15.90
N SER A 2 4.85 24.43 -16.68
CA SER A 2 4.28 23.13 -16.23
C SER A 2 5.31 22.00 -16.11
N ALA A 3 6.21 21.84 -17.07
CA ALA A 3 7.22 20.78 -17.04
C ALA A 3 8.24 20.95 -15.90
N GLU A 4 8.69 22.16 -15.64
CA GLU A 4 9.60 22.48 -14.54
C GLU A 4 8.93 22.21 -13.18
N LEU A 5 7.65 22.54 -13.03
CA LEU A 5 6.88 22.27 -11.81
C LEU A 5 6.70 20.77 -11.58
N LEU A 6 6.35 20.01 -12.61
CA LEU A 6 6.23 18.54 -12.54
C LEU A 6 7.58 17.88 -12.18
N GLN A 7 8.68 18.39 -12.74
CA GLN A 7 10.01 17.91 -12.39
C GLN A 7 10.37 18.24 -10.93
N ALA A 8 10.03 19.43 -10.44
CA ALA A 8 10.23 19.80 -9.04
C ALA A 8 9.39 18.93 -8.09
N MET A 9 8.13 18.63 -8.45
CA MET A 9 7.27 17.69 -7.73
C MET A 9 7.90 16.29 -7.64
N ARG A 10 8.39 15.76 -8.77
CA ARG A 10 9.12 14.49 -8.80
C ARG A 10 10.32 14.52 -7.88
N GLN A 11 11.15 15.56 -7.96
CA GLN A 11 12.37 15.70 -7.17
C GLN A 11 12.07 15.76 -5.67
N SER A 12 11.01 16.46 -5.25
CA SER A 12 10.63 16.54 -3.84
C SER A 12 10.30 15.18 -3.21
N ILE A 13 9.80 14.23 -4.00
CA ILE A 13 9.58 12.85 -3.57
C ILE A 13 10.91 12.10 -3.46
N ILE A 14 11.79 12.25 -4.45
CA ILE A 14 13.12 11.61 -4.45
C ILE A 14 13.95 12.07 -3.26
N ASP A 15 13.89 13.36 -2.93
CA ASP A 15 14.60 13.97 -1.80
C ASP A 15 13.94 13.69 -0.45
N GLY A 16 12.76 13.06 -0.44
CA GLY A 16 12.01 12.79 0.78
C GLY A 16 11.64 14.07 1.54
N ALA A 17 11.22 15.14 0.84
CA ALA A 17 10.99 16.47 1.38
C ALA A 17 9.49 16.79 1.48
N PRO A 18 8.78 16.44 2.59
CA PRO A 18 7.33 16.55 2.69
C PRO A 18 6.80 17.98 2.61
N ASP A 19 7.48 18.96 3.21
CA ASP A 19 7.05 20.35 3.17
C ASP A 19 7.19 20.95 1.75
N THR A 20 8.26 20.58 1.05
CA THR A 20 8.45 20.98 -0.36
C THR A 20 7.39 20.34 -1.25
N ALA A 21 7.12 19.04 -1.07
CA ALA A 21 6.10 18.34 -1.83
C ALA A 21 4.71 18.96 -1.64
N ARG A 22 4.34 19.31 -0.41
CA ARG A 22 3.10 20.02 -0.09
C ARG A 22 3.03 21.37 -0.76
N SER A 23 4.05 22.22 -0.61
CA SER A 23 4.08 23.57 -1.16
C SER A 23 4.00 23.57 -2.70
N LEU A 24 4.64 22.58 -3.35
CA LEU A 24 4.56 22.41 -4.80
C LEU A 24 3.15 21.97 -5.25
N ALA A 25 2.47 21.13 -4.46
CA ALA A 25 1.08 20.76 -4.73
C ALA A 25 0.15 21.98 -4.64
N GLU A 26 0.27 22.79 -3.57
CA GLU A 26 -0.48 24.04 -3.40
C GLU A 26 -0.24 25.00 -4.55
N SER A 27 1.02 25.23 -4.92
CA SER A 27 1.40 26.10 -6.03
C SER A 27 0.84 25.58 -7.37
N GLY A 28 0.86 24.27 -7.58
CA GLY A 28 0.28 23.64 -8.77
C GLY A 28 -1.23 23.86 -8.86
N MET A 29 -1.96 23.71 -7.76
CA MET A 29 -3.40 23.96 -7.72
C MET A 29 -3.71 25.43 -7.98
N GLN A 30 -2.96 26.37 -7.38
CA GLN A 30 -3.10 27.82 -7.63
C GLN A 30 -2.81 28.19 -9.10
N ALA A 31 -1.85 27.51 -9.73
CA ALA A 31 -1.52 27.69 -11.14
C ALA A 31 -2.51 27.01 -12.12
N GLY A 32 -3.55 26.33 -11.61
CA GLY A 32 -4.56 25.63 -12.43
C GLY A 32 -4.10 24.30 -13.00
N LEU A 33 -3.02 23.72 -12.47
CA LEU A 33 -2.60 22.35 -12.85
C LEU A 33 -3.66 21.34 -12.38
N ALA A 34 -4.09 20.45 -13.27
CA ALA A 34 -5.04 19.41 -12.89
C ALA A 34 -4.44 18.49 -11.81
N PRO A 35 -5.15 18.22 -10.69
CA PRO A 35 -4.62 17.38 -9.60
C PRO A 35 -4.15 16.02 -10.08
N LEU A 36 -4.88 15.39 -11.01
CA LEU A 36 -4.52 14.08 -11.55
C LEU A 36 -3.21 14.13 -12.34
N THR A 37 -2.97 15.20 -13.11
CA THR A 37 -1.70 15.43 -13.82
C THR A 37 -0.55 15.60 -12.84
N ALA A 38 -0.72 16.40 -11.76
CA ALA A 38 0.28 16.56 -10.71
C ALA A 38 0.65 15.19 -10.09
N ILE A 39 -0.34 14.34 -9.83
CA ILE A 39 -0.11 13.00 -9.28
C ILE A 39 0.63 12.11 -10.28
N GLN A 40 0.08 11.95 -11.49
CA GLN A 40 0.56 10.94 -12.45
C GLN A 40 1.88 11.31 -13.11
N GLU A 41 2.09 12.60 -13.43
CA GLU A 41 3.26 13.06 -14.16
C GLU A 41 4.31 13.73 -13.26
N GLY A 42 3.90 14.20 -12.08
CA GLY A 42 4.79 14.81 -11.10
C GLY A 42 5.24 13.83 -10.02
N TYR A 43 4.36 13.46 -9.10
CA TYR A 43 4.72 12.74 -7.88
C TYR A 43 4.96 11.23 -8.07
N VAL A 44 4.10 10.52 -8.82
CA VAL A 44 4.21 9.06 -9.04
C VAL A 44 5.54 8.65 -9.68
N PRO A 45 6.09 9.37 -10.68
CA PRO A 45 7.42 9.03 -11.20
C PRO A 45 8.54 9.15 -10.15
N GLY A 46 8.38 10.02 -9.14
CA GLY A 46 9.33 10.16 -8.01
C GLY A 46 9.33 8.93 -7.12
N ILE A 47 8.16 8.50 -6.64
CA ILE A 47 8.06 7.32 -5.76
C ILE A 47 8.47 6.03 -6.48
N SER A 48 8.16 5.92 -7.77
CA SER A 48 8.59 4.79 -8.61
C SER A 48 10.10 4.72 -8.74
N TYR A 49 10.77 5.86 -8.96
CA TYR A 49 12.23 5.95 -9.02
C TYR A 49 12.88 5.50 -7.70
N VAL A 50 12.39 6.00 -6.55
CA VAL A 50 12.92 5.62 -5.23
C VAL A 50 12.75 4.12 -5.00
N GLY A 51 11.61 3.52 -5.40
CA GLY A 51 11.38 2.08 -5.34
C GLY A 51 12.37 1.28 -6.19
N GLU A 52 12.68 1.74 -7.40
CA GLU A 52 13.68 1.12 -8.27
C GLU A 52 15.09 1.21 -7.67
N GLN A 53 15.50 2.41 -7.20
CA GLN A 53 16.81 2.61 -6.57
C GLN A 53 16.97 1.79 -5.28
N PHE A 54 15.90 1.61 -4.53
CA PHE A 54 15.91 0.69 -3.38
C PHE A 54 16.13 -0.76 -3.83
N GLY A 55 15.47 -1.21 -4.88
CA GLY A 55 15.68 -2.54 -5.47
C GLY A 55 17.12 -2.77 -5.92
N LEU A 56 17.76 -1.75 -6.44
CA LEU A 56 19.18 -1.73 -6.85
C LEU A 56 20.16 -1.55 -5.68
N ARG A 57 19.68 -1.37 -4.46
CA ARG A 57 20.47 -1.09 -3.24
C ARG A 57 21.24 0.23 -3.28
N HIS A 58 20.80 1.20 -4.06
CA HIS A 58 21.34 2.56 -4.08
C HIS A 58 20.65 3.46 -3.07
N MET A 59 19.42 3.12 -2.67
CA MET A 59 18.66 3.75 -1.60
C MET A 59 18.26 2.71 -0.55
N PHE A 60 17.97 3.17 0.67
CA PHE A 60 17.72 2.34 1.83
C PHE A 60 16.33 2.62 2.42
N LEU A 61 15.94 1.87 3.44
CA LEU A 61 14.63 2.00 4.08
C LEU A 61 14.31 3.43 4.57
N PRO A 62 15.24 4.19 5.17
CA PRO A 62 14.97 5.58 5.54
C PRO A 62 14.57 6.46 4.35
N ASP A 63 15.20 6.28 3.18
CA ASP A 63 14.88 7.06 1.97
C ASP A 63 13.47 6.74 1.48
N MET A 64 13.08 5.46 1.52
CA MET A 64 11.72 5.02 1.17
C MET A 64 10.66 5.62 2.10
N VAL A 65 10.92 5.64 3.41
CA VAL A 65 10.00 6.22 4.40
C VAL A 65 9.85 7.73 4.17
N ALA A 66 10.97 8.44 3.99
CA ALA A 66 10.96 9.87 3.72
C ALA A 66 10.19 10.21 2.43
N SER A 67 10.41 9.45 1.36
CA SER A 67 9.70 9.57 0.10
C SER A 67 8.19 9.32 0.24
N ALA A 68 7.79 8.31 1.01
CA ALA A 68 6.39 8.01 1.29
C ALA A 68 5.70 9.12 2.09
N GLU A 69 6.39 9.72 3.08
CA GLU A 69 5.86 10.85 3.85
C GLU A 69 5.74 12.11 2.96
N ALA A 70 6.68 12.34 2.04
CA ALA A 70 6.58 13.41 1.06
C ALA A 70 5.37 13.21 0.13
N MET A 71 5.15 11.99 -0.37
CA MET A 71 3.97 11.66 -1.17
C MET A 71 2.68 11.88 -0.40
N LYS A 72 2.60 11.43 0.86
CA LYS A 72 1.45 11.63 1.73
C LYS A 72 1.15 13.11 1.97
N ALA A 73 2.17 13.95 2.16
CA ALA A 73 2.01 15.37 2.32
C ALA A 73 1.43 16.05 1.07
N ALA A 74 1.91 15.69 -0.13
CA ALA A 74 1.35 16.15 -1.39
C ALA A 74 -0.10 15.70 -1.60
N MET A 75 -0.39 14.42 -1.32
CA MET A 75 -1.74 13.86 -1.44
C MET A 75 -2.74 14.53 -0.51
N GLY A 76 -2.32 14.99 0.68
CA GLY A 76 -3.14 15.77 1.60
C GLY A 76 -3.71 17.05 0.99
N VAL A 77 -3.03 17.63 -0.01
CA VAL A 77 -3.50 18.80 -0.79
C VAL A 77 -4.34 18.35 -2.00
N LEU A 78 -3.89 17.33 -2.73
CA LEU A 78 -4.46 16.96 -4.03
C LEU A 78 -5.77 16.15 -3.92
N GLU A 79 -5.92 15.30 -2.92
CA GLU A 79 -7.14 14.47 -2.75
C GLU A 79 -8.40 15.30 -2.47
N PRO A 80 -8.39 16.34 -1.60
CA PRO A 80 -9.53 17.22 -1.45
C PRO A 80 -9.95 17.89 -2.76
N GLU A 81 -8.98 18.32 -3.59
CA GLU A 81 -9.24 18.94 -4.88
C GLU A 81 -9.83 17.94 -5.90
N LEU A 82 -9.35 16.70 -5.93
CA LEU A 82 -9.96 15.65 -6.75
C LEU A 82 -11.43 15.43 -6.37
N LYS A 83 -11.72 15.32 -5.07
CA LYS A 83 -13.09 15.17 -4.56
C LYS A 83 -13.97 16.36 -4.94
N ARG A 84 -13.45 17.59 -4.81
CA ARG A 84 -14.17 18.83 -5.20
C ARG A 84 -14.51 18.86 -6.68
N LEU A 85 -13.64 18.32 -7.53
CA LEU A 85 -13.84 18.24 -8.98
C LEU A 85 -14.69 17.02 -9.42
N GLY A 86 -15.13 16.19 -8.49
CA GLY A 86 -15.86 14.95 -8.81
C GLY A 86 -15.01 13.94 -9.57
N THR A 87 -13.68 14.09 -9.50
CA THR A 87 -12.73 13.19 -10.15
C THR A 87 -12.21 12.21 -9.10
N GLU A 88 -12.57 10.95 -9.21
CA GLU A 88 -11.98 9.93 -8.36
C GLU A 88 -10.58 9.57 -8.88
N ARG A 89 -9.61 9.47 -7.95
CA ARG A 89 -8.30 8.89 -8.27
C ARG A 89 -8.52 7.41 -8.58
N PRO A 90 -8.07 6.90 -9.75
CA PRO A 90 -8.06 5.47 -9.95
C PRO A 90 -7.21 4.82 -8.84
N SER A 91 -7.87 4.07 -7.95
CA SER A 91 -7.13 3.31 -6.94
C SER A 91 -6.38 2.18 -7.63
N ALA A 92 -5.12 1.98 -7.23
CA ALA A 92 -4.35 0.80 -7.66
C ALA A 92 -4.94 -0.51 -7.12
N GLY A 93 -5.86 -0.40 -6.15
CA GLY A 93 -6.57 -1.49 -5.50
C GLY A 93 -6.81 -1.22 -4.02
N THR A 94 -7.70 -1.99 -3.41
CA THR A 94 -8.04 -1.89 -1.98
C THR A 94 -7.36 -3.01 -1.20
N VAL A 95 -6.65 -2.65 -0.14
CA VAL A 95 -5.87 -3.56 0.72
C VAL A 95 -6.35 -3.43 2.17
N VAL A 96 -6.67 -4.54 2.78
CA VAL A 96 -6.94 -4.63 4.23
C VAL A 96 -5.69 -5.19 4.91
N LEU A 97 -5.17 -4.50 5.90
CA LEU A 97 -4.03 -4.94 6.70
C LEU A 97 -4.45 -5.17 8.15
N GLY A 98 -3.82 -6.13 8.80
CA GLY A 98 -4.01 -6.35 10.24
C GLY A 98 -2.92 -7.24 10.82
N THR A 99 -2.71 -7.12 12.13
CA THR A 99 -1.86 -8.04 12.87
C THR A 99 -2.71 -9.17 13.43
N ALA A 100 -2.25 -10.40 13.26
CA ALA A 100 -2.96 -11.63 13.63
C ALA A 100 -3.39 -11.64 15.10
N LYS A 101 -4.46 -12.37 15.41
CA LYS A 101 -5.00 -12.53 16.77
C LYS A 101 -3.91 -12.94 17.76
N GLY A 102 -3.89 -12.29 18.92
CA GLY A 102 -2.92 -12.52 19.99
C GLY A 102 -1.55 -11.87 19.75
N ASP A 103 -1.40 -11.07 18.69
CA ASP A 103 -0.17 -10.36 18.36
C ASP A 103 -0.43 -8.84 18.39
N ILE A 104 0.48 -8.09 19.01
CA ILE A 104 0.35 -6.63 19.19
C ILE A 104 1.43 -5.83 18.44
N HIS A 105 2.25 -6.50 17.65
CA HIS A 105 3.32 -5.86 16.91
C HIS A 105 2.77 -5.21 15.62
N GLU A 106 3.02 -3.91 15.45
CA GLU A 106 2.45 -3.16 14.34
C GLU A 106 3.45 -2.37 13.49
N ILE A 107 4.69 -2.16 13.97
CA ILE A 107 5.67 -1.30 13.28
C ILE A 107 5.86 -1.73 11.82
N GLY A 108 6.14 -3.00 11.56
CA GLY A 108 6.34 -3.52 10.21
C GLY A 108 5.08 -3.41 9.34
N LYS A 109 3.90 -3.69 9.91
CA LYS A 109 2.60 -3.58 9.24
C LYS A 109 2.29 -2.13 8.86
N THR A 110 2.52 -1.19 9.78
CA THR A 110 2.30 0.24 9.54
C THR A 110 3.19 0.74 8.40
N LEU A 111 4.46 0.30 8.35
CA LEU A 111 5.36 0.62 7.25
C LEU A 111 4.84 0.08 5.91
N VAL A 112 4.36 -1.17 5.88
CA VAL A 112 3.71 -1.74 4.68
C VAL A 112 2.52 -0.88 4.24
N GLY A 113 1.65 -0.50 5.18
CA GLY A 113 0.49 0.34 4.90
C GLY A 113 0.87 1.71 4.33
N THR A 114 1.88 2.36 4.92
CA THR A 114 2.40 3.65 4.45
C THR A 114 2.93 3.55 3.02
N LEU A 115 3.74 2.53 2.73
CA LEU A 115 4.31 2.36 1.39
C LEU A 115 3.24 1.97 0.35
N LEU A 116 2.27 1.13 0.70
CA LEU A 116 1.14 0.82 -0.18
C LEU A 116 0.32 2.09 -0.49
N GLY A 117 -0.01 2.89 0.53
CA GLY A 117 -0.71 4.16 0.36
C GLY A 117 0.03 5.12 -0.56
N ALA A 118 1.35 5.27 -0.40
CA ALA A 118 2.21 6.07 -1.26
C ALA A 118 2.20 5.57 -2.72
N ASN A 119 2.06 4.25 -2.93
CA ASN A 119 1.94 3.63 -4.25
C ASN A 119 0.50 3.62 -4.81
N GLY A 120 -0.44 4.32 -4.20
CA GLY A 120 -1.77 4.53 -4.74
C GLY A 120 -2.82 3.51 -4.33
N PHE A 121 -2.51 2.64 -3.40
CA PHE A 121 -3.49 1.71 -2.84
C PHE A 121 -4.36 2.38 -1.78
N GLN A 122 -5.63 2.00 -1.72
CA GLN A 122 -6.49 2.32 -0.59
C GLN A 122 -6.23 1.30 0.51
N VAL A 123 -5.72 1.74 1.66
CA VAL A 123 -5.32 0.86 2.77
C VAL A 123 -6.27 1.04 3.94
N HIS A 124 -6.84 -0.08 4.39
CA HIS A 124 -7.65 -0.20 5.61
C HIS A 124 -6.89 -0.99 6.66
N ASP A 125 -6.31 -0.31 7.64
CA ASP A 125 -5.58 -0.94 8.73
C ASP A 125 -6.52 -1.27 9.89
N LEU A 126 -6.64 -2.55 10.21
CA LEU A 126 -7.49 -3.08 11.29
C LEU A 126 -6.86 -3.00 12.69
N GLY A 127 -5.59 -2.56 12.76
CA GLY A 127 -4.81 -2.56 13.98
C GLY A 127 -4.21 -3.92 14.32
N VAL A 128 -4.18 -4.23 15.61
CA VAL A 128 -3.55 -5.43 16.18
C VAL A 128 -4.59 -6.37 16.77
N ASP A 129 -4.19 -7.61 17.09
CA ASP A 129 -5.06 -8.64 17.71
C ASP A 129 -6.35 -8.90 16.92
N VAL A 130 -6.21 -9.01 15.59
CA VAL A 130 -7.36 -9.09 14.67
C VAL A 130 -7.75 -10.54 14.41
N PRO A 131 -8.98 -10.95 14.75
CA PRO A 131 -9.47 -12.28 14.45
C PRO A 131 -9.86 -12.45 12.97
N PRO A 132 -9.85 -13.70 12.43
CA PRO A 132 -10.17 -13.99 11.02
C PRO A 132 -11.50 -13.41 10.53
N GLU A 133 -12.52 -13.44 11.38
CA GLU A 133 -13.87 -12.93 11.06
C GLU A 133 -13.87 -11.44 10.76
N LYS A 134 -13.05 -10.65 11.48
CA LYS A 134 -12.95 -9.20 11.28
C LYS A 134 -12.26 -8.89 9.96
N PHE A 135 -11.21 -9.63 9.58
CA PHE A 135 -10.61 -9.49 8.26
C PHE A 135 -11.62 -9.72 7.14
N ALA A 136 -12.42 -10.78 7.24
CA ALA A 136 -13.42 -11.11 6.22
C ALA A 136 -14.56 -10.10 6.18
N ALA A 137 -15.05 -9.63 7.32
CA ALA A 137 -16.11 -8.64 7.40
C ALA A 137 -15.70 -7.33 6.71
N VAL A 138 -14.53 -6.78 7.07
CA VAL A 138 -14.05 -5.54 6.47
C VAL A 138 -13.67 -5.75 5.00
N ALA A 139 -13.06 -6.89 4.64
CA ALA A 139 -12.75 -7.17 3.25
C ALA A 139 -14.00 -7.14 2.33
N ARG A 140 -15.13 -7.66 2.80
CA ARG A 140 -16.42 -7.57 2.08
C ARG A 140 -16.95 -6.14 2.02
N GLU A 141 -16.90 -5.43 3.15
CA GLU A 141 -17.44 -4.06 3.28
C GLU A 141 -16.76 -3.10 2.31
N VAL A 142 -15.42 -3.17 2.23
CA VAL A 142 -14.62 -2.23 1.42
C VAL A 142 -14.31 -2.75 0.02
N GLY A 143 -14.77 -3.94 -0.35
CA GLY A 143 -14.43 -4.56 -1.64
C GLY A 143 -12.93 -4.81 -1.78
N ALA A 144 -12.30 -5.38 -0.75
CA ALA A 144 -10.87 -5.58 -0.74
C ALA A 144 -10.41 -6.56 -1.84
N HIS A 145 -9.30 -6.22 -2.48
CA HIS A 145 -8.60 -7.10 -3.42
C HIS A 145 -7.55 -7.96 -2.71
N ILE A 146 -6.92 -7.39 -1.68
CA ILE A 146 -5.85 -8.02 -0.92
C ILE A 146 -6.14 -7.92 0.58
N VAL A 147 -5.88 -8.99 1.30
CA VAL A 147 -5.77 -9.02 2.76
C VAL A 147 -4.35 -9.39 3.15
N GLY A 148 -3.68 -8.51 3.91
CA GLY A 148 -2.35 -8.74 4.44
C GLY A 148 -2.38 -9.01 5.93
N VAL A 149 -1.81 -10.16 6.35
CA VAL A 149 -1.81 -10.60 7.75
C VAL A 149 -0.38 -10.64 8.28
N SER A 150 -0.08 -9.78 9.25
CA SER A 150 1.22 -9.75 9.95
C SER A 150 1.21 -10.65 11.19
N ALA A 151 2.32 -11.37 11.45
CA ALA A 151 2.56 -12.07 12.69
C ALA A 151 4.05 -11.99 13.07
N LEU A 152 4.37 -11.55 14.29
CA LEU A 152 5.76 -11.45 14.75
C LEU A 152 6.17 -12.59 15.70
N LEU A 153 5.22 -13.33 16.24
CA LEU A 153 5.47 -14.46 17.13
C LEU A 153 5.14 -15.78 16.43
N THR A 154 5.97 -16.80 16.63
CA THR A 154 5.69 -18.15 16.11
C THR A 154 4.36 -18.71 16.62
N THR A 155 3.96 -18.32 17.83
CA THR A 155 2.69 -18.72 18.47
C THR A 155 1.47 -18.08 17.83
N THR A 156 1.64 -16.93 17.14
CA THR A 156 0.56 -16.21 16.47
C THR A 156 0.44 -16.54 14.98
N MET A 157 1.46 -17.15 14.36
CA MET A 157 1.44 -17.60 12.96
C MET A 157 0.25 -18.52 12.63
N LYS A 158 -0.19 -19.34 13.58
CA LYS A 158 -1.39 -20.18 13.41
C LYS A 158 -2.64 -19.39 13.01
N TRP A 159 -2.72 -18.10 13.39
CA TRP A 159 -3.84 -17.26 13.03
C TRP A 159 -3.76 -16.73 11.60
N GLN A 160 -2.56 -16.66 10.99
CA GLN A 160 -2.43 -16.46 9.55
C GLN A 160 -3.11 -17.62 8.78
N LYS A 161 -2.83 -18.87 9.20
CA LYS A 161 -3.54 -20.06 8.70
C LYS A 161 -5.05 -19.96 8.92
N GLY A 162 -5.46 -19.54 10.12
CA GLY A 162 -6.88 -19.34 10.45
C GLY A 162 -7.58 -18.34 9.53
N VAL A 163 -6.91 -17.25 9.13
CA VAL A 163 -7.46 -16.29 8.15
C VAL A 163 -7.59 -16.95 6.78
N VAL A 164 -6.57 -17.64 6.29
CA VAL A 164 -6.63 -18.33 4.99
C VAL A 164 -7.78 -19.35 4.96
N GLU A 165 -7.88 -20.21 5.98
CA GLU A 165 -8.95 -21.22 6.10
C GLU A 165 -10.34 -20.58 6.21
N PHE A 166 -10.45 -19.45 6.92
CA PHE A 166 -11.70 -18.70 7.01
C PHE A 166 -12.14 -18.17 5.66
N PHE A 167 -11.21 -17.59 4.89
CA PHE A 167 -11.49 -17.06 3.55
C PHE A 167 -11.82 -18.17 2.55
N ASP A 168 -11.18 -19.35 2.66
CA ASP A 168 -11.54 -20.53 1.86
C ASP A 168 -12.97 -20.98 2.17
N ARG A 169 -13.31 -21.14 3.45
CA ARG A 169 -14.63 -21.60 3.90
C ARG A 169 -15.76 -20.64 3.50
N GLU A 170 -15.49 -19.34 3.56
CA GLU A 170 -16.45 -18.28 3.19
C GLU A 170 -16.51 -18.00 1.68
N GLY A 171 -15.75 -18.72 0.86
CA GLY A 171 -15.73 -18.53 -0.59
C GLY A 171 -15.15 -17.21 -1.07
N LEU A 172 -14.30 -16.54 -0.27
CA LEU A 172 -13.76 -15.22 -0.60
C LEU A 172 -12.49 -15.25 -1.46
N ARG A 173 -11.75 -16.38 -1.47
CA ARG A 173 -10.45 -16.53 -2.13
C ARG A 173 -10.43 -16.24 -3.64
N PRO A 174 -11.49 -16.51 -4.42
CA PRO A 174 -11.50 -16.13 -5.84
C PRO A 174 -11.40 -14.61 -6.05
N GLN A 175 -11.92 -13.83 -5.12
CA GLN A 175 -12.03 -12.37 -5.24
C GLN A 175 -10.95 -11.65 -4.42
N VAL A 176 -10.54 -12.22 -3.28
CA VAL A 176 -9.60 -11.60 -2.33
C VAL A 176 -8.37 -12.47 -2.17
N LYS A 177 -7.19 -11.92 -2.43
CA LYS A 177 -5.92 -12.61 -2.19
C LYS A 177 -5.44 -12.38 -0.77
N VAL A 178 -4.97 -13.44 -0.12
CA VAL A 178 -4.42 -13.39 1.25
C VAL A 178 -2.91 -13.51 1.19
N ILE A 179 -2.22 -12.46 1.62
CA ILE A 179 -0.76 -12.42 1.73
C ILE A 179 -0.35 -12.39 3.21
N ILE A 180 0.81 -12.91 3.51
CA ILE A 180 1.34 -12.97 4.86
C ILE A 180 2.75 -12.41 4.96
N GLY A 181 3.10 -11.91 6.15
CA GLY A 181 4.43 -11.41 6.47
C GLY A 181 4.67 -11.41 7.98
N GLY A 182 5.89 -11.01 8.36
CA GLY A 182 6.36 -10.94 9.74
C GLY A 182 7.69 -11.67 9.93
N ALA A 183 8.45 -11.32 10.97
CA ALA A 183 9.82 -11.79 11.14
C ALA A 183 10.00 -13.33 11.14
N PRO A 184 9.15 -14.14 11.81
CA PRO A 184 9.27 -15.59 11.78
C PRO A 184 8.64 -16.24 10.55
N VAL A 185 7.92 -15.48 9.72
CA VAL A 185 7.18 -16.00 8.58
C VAL A 185 8.12 -16.32 7.42
N THR A 186 7.92 -17.45 6.77
CA THR A 186 8.73 -17.92 5.66
C THR A 186 7.88 -18.21 4.43
N ARG A 187 8.51 -18.29 3.26
CA ARG A 187 7.86 -18.74 2.03
C ARG A 187 7.28 -20.15 2.18
N GLN A 188 8.02 -21.06 2.82
CA GLN A 188 7.55 -22.43 3.08
C GLN A 188 6.26 -22.43 3.90
N TRP A 189 6.17 -21.58 4.93
CA TRP A 189 4.95 -21.43 5.72
C TRP A 189 3.77 -20.92 4.88
N ALA A 190 4.01 -19.94 4.01
CA ALA A 190 2.98 -19.43 3.10
C ALA A 190 2.43 -20.52 2.17
N GLU A 191 3.31 -21.35 1.62
CA GLU A 191 2.95 -22.47 0.77
C GLU A 191 2.16 -23.54 1.56
N GLU A 192 2.61 -23.87 2.77
CA GLU A 192 1.96 -24.86 3.65
C GLU A 192 0.51 -24.45 3.97
N ILE A 193 0.28 -23.19 4.31
CA ILE A 193 -1.06 -22.67 4.62
C ILE A 193 -1.85 -22.23 3.39
N ARG A 194 -1.27 -22.34 2.19
CA ARG A 194 -1.87 -21.93 0.91
C ARG A 194 -2.23 -20.43 0.87
N ALA A 195 -1.38 -19.58 1.47
CA ALA A 195 -1.47 -18.12 1.25
C ALA A 195 -1.13 -17.78 -0.20
N ASP A 196 -1.71 -16.71 -0.76
CA ASP A 196 -1.45 -16.28 -2.14
C ASP A 196 -0.07 -15.64 -2.31
N GLY A 197 0.58 -15.27 -1.20
CA GLY A 197 1.92 -14.74 -1.24
C GLY A 197 2.54 -14.48 0.14
N PHE A 198 3.86 -14.31 0.11
CA PHE A 198 4.70 -14.01 1.26
C PHE A 198 5.58 -12.80 0.96
N ALA A 199 5.60 -11.85 1.87
CA ALA A 199 6.50 -10.72 1.85
C ALA A 199 7.43 -10.74 3.07
N LYS A 200 8.75 -10.74 2.80
CA LYS A 200 9.78 -10.74 3.86
C LYS A 200 10.01 -9.37 4.48
N ASP A 201 9.65 -8.31 3.74
CA ASP A 201 9.82 -6.90 4.11
C ASP A 201 8.76 -6.03 3.42
N ALA A 202 8.72 -4.75 3.78
CA ALA A 202 7.69 -3.85 3.30
C ALA A 202 7.76 -3.59 1.79
N MET A 203 8.96 -3.57 1.19
CA MET A 203 9.11 -3.38 -0.25
C MET A 203 8.68 -4.60 -1.05
N SER A 204 9.03 -5.79 -0.58
CA SER A 204 8.55 -7.03 -1.19
C SER A 204 7.02 -7.16 -1.06
N ALA A 205 6.40 -6.60 -0.02
CA ALA A 205 4.95 -6.54 0.11
C ALA A 205 4.32 -5.66 -0.99
N VAL A 206 4.86 -4.47 -1.25
CA VAL A 206 4.37 -3.59 -2.33
C VAL A 206 4.49 -4.27 -3.69
N SER A 207 5.68 -4.83 -4.00
CA SER A 207 5.91 -5.53 -5.27
C SER A 207 5.00 -6.75 -5.44
N LEU A 208 4.76 -7.50 -4.35
CA LEU A 208 3.87 -8.65 -4.34
C LEU A 208 2.42 -8.24 -4.64
N VAL A 209 1.91 -7.20 -3.97
CA VAL A 209 0.55 -6.69 -4.17
C VAL A 209 0.36 -6.21 -5.61
N GLN A 210 1.30 -5.42 -6.14
CA GLN A 210 1.28 -4.98 -7.54
C GLN A 210 1.25 -6.16 -8.51
N GLY A 211 2.10 -7.17 -8.29
CA GLY A 211 2.17 -8.36 -9.13
C GLY A 211 0.92 -9.23 -9.08
N LEU A 212 0.26 -9.36 -7.94
CA LEU A 212 -0.99 -10.11 -7.79
C LEU A 212 -2.14 -9.43 -8.54
N LEU A 213 -2.24 -8.10 -8.44
CA LEU A 213 -3.32 -7.35 -9.09
C LEU A 213 -3.13 -7.23 -10.60
N ALA A 214 -1.88 -7.11 -11.09
CA ALA A 214 -1.60 -7.11 -12.52
C ALA A 214 -1.99 -8.43 -13.23
N ARG A 215 -2.02 -9.54 -12.49
CA ARG A 215 -2.40 -10.88 -12.99
C ARG A 215 -3.91 -11.16 -12.92
N THR A 216 -4.70 -10.24 -12.36
CA THR A 216 -6.15 -10.41 -12.19
C THR A 216 -6.89 -9.41 -13.10
N PRO A 217 -7.10 -9.71 -14.41
CA PRO A 217 -7.62 -8.76 -15.40
C PRO A 217 -9.07 -8.29 -15.18
N ALA A 218 -9.80 -8.86 -14.23
CA ALA A 218 -11.24 -8.70 -14.10
C ALA A 218 -11.71 -7.71 -13.02
N LEU A 219 -10.81 -7.11 -12.24
CA LEU A 219 -11.20 -6.29 -11.07
C LEU A 219 -11.10 -4.76 -11.30
N CYS A 220 -10.71 -4.31 -12.50
CA CYS A 220 -10.60 -2.88 -12.83
C CYS A 220 -11.80 -2.34 -13.62
N LYS A 221 -12.98 -2.99 -13.58
CA LYS A 221 -14.21 -2.47 -14.20
C LYS A 221 -15.36 -2.57 -13.20
N GLY A 222 -15.55 -1.52 -12.44
CA GLY A 222 -16.69 -1.27 -11.60
C GLY A 222 -16.71 0.20 -11.24
#